data_1ceaad33d20a16b66a2cc97e79ed875a
#
_entry.id   1ceaad33d20a16b66a2cc97e79ed875a
#
_cell.length_a   1.000
_cell.length_b   1.000
_cell.length_c   1.000
_cell.angle_alpha   90.00
_cell.angle_beta   90.00
_cell.angle_gamma   90.00
#
_symmetry.space_group_name_H-M   'P 1'
#
loop_
_entity.id
_entity.type
_entity.pdbx_description
1 polymer ?
#
loop_
_entity_poly.entity_id
_entity_poly.type
_entity_poly.pdbx_seq_one_letter_code
_entity_poly.pdbx_strand_id
1 'polypeptide(L)'
;MLKRILVAVDGSEHAHKALEQALILAEDMKQPASLLIVHVNPAISINEPALGVDLEARIAEEGQHIIEPVTRQLSGRNVAYETLLIAGDPVHEICRVARERDCGMIVMGTGGKGVLEEIIMGSVSHGVLKHAECPVLTVK
;
A
#
# COMPACT_ATOMS: atom_id res chain seq x y z
N MET A 1 -0.25 -19.82 -8.63
CA MET A 1 -0.53 -18.77 -9.63
C MET A 1 -0.79 -17.44 -8.91
N LEU A 2 -0.20 -16.37 -9.40
CA LEU A 2 -0.37 -15.03 -8.82
C LEU A 2 -1.71 -14.44 -9.26
N LYS A 3 -2.68 -14.40 -8.33
CA LYS A 3 -4.05 -13.91 -8.62
C LYS A 3 -4.29 -12.50 -8.06
N ARG A 4 -3.62 -12.15 -6.98
CA ARG A 4 -3.81 -10.88 -6.30
C ARG A 4 -2.47 -10.33 -5.81
N ILE A 5 -2.25 -9.06 -6.07
CA ILE A 5 -1.05 -8.32 -5.66
C ILE A 5 -1.51 -7.22 -4.69
N LEU A 6 -0.94 -7.19 -3.50
CA LEU A 6 -1.12 -6.07 -2.59
C LEU A 6 -0.12 -4.97 -2.94
N VAL A 7 -0.60 -3.74 -3.10
CA VAL A 7 0.24 -2.56 -3.31
C VAL A 7 0.05 -1.63 -2.11
N ALA A 8 1.11 -1.41 -1.36
CA ALA A 8 1.09 -0.47 -0.24
C ALA A 8 1.40 0.94 -0.74
N VAL A 9 0.53 1.89 -0.44
CA VAL A 9 0.66 3.29 -0.88
C VAL A 9 0.59 4.24 0.30
N ASP A 10 1.42 5.28 0.27
CA ASP A 10 1.48 6.31 1.31
C ASP A 10 1.50 7.74 0.74
N GLY A 11 1.26 7.88 -0.56
CA GLY A 11 1.32 9.15 -1.26
C GLY A 11 2.71 9.59 -1.68
N SER A 12 3.74 8.79 -1.40
CA SER A 12 5.12 9.09 -1.82
C SER A 12 5.36 8.79 -3.29
N GLU A 13 6.43 9.35 -3.83
CA GLU A 13 6.93 9.08 -5.19
C GLU A 13 7.28 7.60 -5.37
N HIS A 14 7.94 6.98 -4.38
CA HIS A 14 8.29 5.57 -4.41
C HIS A 14 7.05 4.67 -4.47
N ALA A 15 5.99 5.03 -3.74
CA ALA A 15 4.72 4.31 -3.79
C ALA A 15 4.04 4.44 -5.16
N HIS A 16 4.12 5.61 -5.78
CA HIS A 16 3.62 5.83 -7.14
C HIS A 16 4.34 4.93 -8.14
N LYS A 17 5.66 4.84 -8.06
CA LYS A 17 6.46 3.95 -8.90
C LYS A 17 6.17 2.48 -8.63
N ALA A 18 5.95 2.12 -7.36
CA ALA A 18 5.57 0.76 -6.98
C ALA A 18 4.23 0.34 -7.60
N LEU A 19 3.25 1.23 -7.57
CA LEU A 19 1.95 0.98 -8.21
C LEU A 19 2.10 0.78 -9.72
N GLU A 20 2.92 1.59 -10.38
CA GLU A 20 3.17 1.43 -11.82
C GLU A 20 3.80 0.07 -12.14
N GLN A 21 4.77 -0.37 -11.34
CA GLN A 21 5.36 -1.71 -11.52
C GLN A 21 4.36 -2.82 -11.30
N ALA A 22 3.48 -2.69 -10.30
CA ALA A 22 2.42 -3.66 -10.06
C ALA A 22 1.43 -3.73 -11.22
N LEU A 23 1.09 -2.58 -11.80
CA LEU A 23 0.23 -2.51 -12.99
C LEU A 23 0.86 -3.22 -14.19
N ILE A 24 2.12 -2.95 -14.47
CA ILE A 24 2.85 -3.61 -15.56
C ILE A 24 2.86 -5.13 -15.36
N LEU A 25 3.18 -5.58 -14.15
CA LEU A 25 3.16 -7.01 -13.84
C LEU A 25 1.79 -7.63 -14.06
N ALA A 26 0.74 -6.98 -13.56
CA ALA A 26 -0.63 -7.47 -13.67
C ALA A 26 -1.10 -7.54 -15.13
N GLU A 27 -0.76 -6.55 -15.95
CA GLU A 27 -1.13 -6.48 -17.37
C GLU A 27 -0.39 -7.51 -18.23
N ASP A 28 0.87 -7.79 -17.90
CA ASP A 28 1.71 -8.71 -18.69
C ASP A 28 1.41 -10.19 -18.43
N MET A 29 0.59 -10.48 -17.44
CA MET A 29 0.26 -11.87 -17.12
C MET A 29 -0.79 -12.43 -18.07
N LYS A 30 -0.67 -13.72 -18.43
CA LYS A 30 -1.65 -14.41 -19.27
C LYS A 30 -3.06 -14.40 -18.66
N GLN A 31 -3.13 -14.47 -17.34
CA GLN A 31 -4.36 -14.24 -16.58
C GLN A 31 -4.10 -13.05 -15.68
N PRO A 32 -4.76 -11.93 -15.92
CA PRO A 32 -4.49 -10.70 -15.16
C PRO A 32 -4.71 -10.91 -13.66
N ALA A 33 -3.75 -10.47 -12.86
CA ALA A 33 -3.90 -10.38 -11.43
C ALA A 33 -4.74 -9.14 -11.07
N SER A 34 -5.49 -9.22 -9.98
CA SER A 34 -6.14 -8.03 -9.41
C SER A 34 -5.19 -7.33 -8.43
N LEU A 35 -5.39 -6.04 -8.26
CA LEU A 35 -4.63 -5.25 -7.30
C LEU A 35 -5.48 -4.96 -6.05
N LEU A 36 -4.90 -5.18 -4.88
CA LEU A 36 -5.43 -4.69 -3.61
C LEU A 36 -4.53 -3.55 -3.14
N ILE A 37 -5.06 -2.33 -3.23
CA ILE A 37 -4.30 -1.13 -2.90
C ILE A 37 -4.60 -0.76 -1.46
N VAL A 38 -3.58 -0.74 -0.62
CA VAL A 38 -3.71 -0.56 0.82
C VAL A 38 -2.96 0.68 1.25
N HIS A 39 -3.66 1.56 1.97
CA HIS A 39 -3.05 2.65 2.71
C HIS A 39 -3.30 2.44 4.19
N VAL A 40 -2.24 2.44 5.00
CA VAL A 40 -2.32 2.36 6.45
C VAL A 40 -1.94 3.70 7.04
N ASN A 41 -2.86 4.29 7.82
CA ASN A 41 -2.60 5.53 8.52
C ASN A 41 -2.03 5.24 9.91
N PRO A 42 -0.71 5.51 10.14
CA PRO A 42 -0.09 5.25 11.43
C PRO A 42 -0.36 6.33 12.48
N ALA A 43 -0.86 7.51 12.07
CA ALA A 43 -1.03 8.67 12.95
C ALA A 43 -2.20 8.54 13.91
N ILE A 44 -3.06 7.53 13.72
CA ILE A 44 -4.25 7.32 14.55
C ILE A 44 -3.94 6.24 15.57
N SER A 45 -3.50 6.70 16.74
CA SER A 45 -3.38 5.81 17.90
C SER A 45 -4.75 5.59 18.52
N ILE A 46 -5.15 4.33 18.64
CA ILE A 46 -6.40 3.93 19.31
C ILE A 46 -6.39 4.37 20.79
N ASN A 47 -5.23 4.65 21.35
CA ASN A 47 -5.03 4.98 22.75
C ASN A 47 -5.06 6.48 23.07
N GLU A 48 -5.13 7.34 22.07
CA GLU A 48 -5.25 8.79 22.28
C GLU A 48 -6.60 9.30 21.75
N PRO A 49 -7.62 9.42 22.61
CA PRO A 49 -8.83 10.09 22.20
C PRO A 49 -8.51 11.57 21.95
N ALA A 50 -8.37 11.94 20.71
CA ALA A 50 -8.29 13.33 20.33
C ALA A 50 -9.66 13.97 20.62
N LEU A 51 -9.71 14.81 21.66
CA LEU A 51 -10.90 15.54 22.05
C LEU A 51 -11.46 16.33 20.86
N GLY A 52 -12.69 16.01 20.45
CA GLY A 52 -13.43 16.76 19.43
C GLY A 52 -13.09 16.44 17.98
N VAL A 53 -12.38 15.35 17.70
CA VAL A 53 -12.06 14.95 16.35
C VAL A 53 -12.75 13.62 16.02
N ASP A 54 -13.55 13.63 14.94
CA ASP A 54 -14.10 12.40 14.38
C ASP A 54 -12.98 11.63 13.68
N LEU A 55 -12.61 10.51 14.28
CA LEU A 55 -11.54 9.66 13.79
C LEU A 55 -11.83 9.10 12.39
N GLU A 56 -13.08 8.69 12.15
CA GLU A 56 -13.51 8.18 10.86
C GLU A 56 -13.41 9.25 9.78
N ALA A 57 -13.79 10.50 10.09
CA ALA A 57 -13.70 11.61 9.15
C ALA A 57 -12.24 11.92 8.78
N ARG A 58 -11.31 11.85 9.75
CA ARG A 58 -9.86 12.05 9.47
C ARG A 58 -9.27 10.97 8.61
N ILE A 59 -9.60 9.71 8.87
CA ILE A 59 -9.17 8.58 8.06
C ILE A 59 -9.70 8.75 6.64
N ALA A 60 -10.97 9.10 6.48
CA ALA A 60 -11.59 9.31 5.19
C ALA A 60 -10.95 10.47 4.42
N GLU A 61 -10.69 11.60 5.09
CA GLU A 61 -10.05 12.77 4.48
C GLU A 61 -8.63 12.47 3.99
N GLU A 62 -7.80 11.87 4.83
CA GLU A 62 -6.45 11.48 4.45
C GLU A 62 -6.48 10.42 3.36
N GLY A 63 -7.39 9.46 3.46
CA GLY A 63 -7.60 8.45 2.44
C GLY A 63 -7.94 9.04 1.08
N GLN A 64 -8.75 10.08 1.02
CA GLN A 64 -9.07 10.78 -0.23
C GLN A 64 -7.81 11.36 -0.89
N HIS A 65 -6.92 11.98 -0.12
CA HIS A 65 -5.68 12.54 -0.64
C HIS A 65 -4.72 11.48 -1.18
N ILE A 66 -4.72 10.29 -0.60
CA ILE A 66 -3.87 9.18 -1.04
C ILE A 66 -4.49 8.45 -2.25
N ILE A 67 -5.79 8.21 -2.22
CA ILE A 67 -6.48 7.37 -3.21
C ILE A 67 -6.78 8.12 -4.50
N GLU A 68 -7.03 9.41 -4.47
CA GLU A 68 -7.31 10.18 -5.68
C GLU A 68 -6.21 10.06 -6.75
N PRO A 69 -4.90 10.26 -6.42
CA PRO A 69 -3.83 10.02 -7.38
C PRO A 69 -3.75 8.58 -7.87
N VAL A 70 -4.05 7.61 -6.99
CA VAL A 70 -4.09 6.19 -7.34
C VAL A 70 -5.19 5.93 -8.38
N THR A 71 -6.37 6.43 -8.16
CA THR A 71 -7.49 6.29 -9.09
C THR A 71 -7.16 6.88 -10.45
N ARG A 72 -6.51 8.04 -10.49
CA ARG A 72 -6.05 8.66 -11.73
C ARG A 72 -5.02 7.80 -12.46
N GLN A 73 -4.08 7.22 -11.73
CA GLN A 73 -3.05 6.34 -12.29
C GLN A 73 -3.65 5.06 -12.88
N LEU A 74 -4.72 4.54 -12.27
CA LEU A 74 -5.42 3.34 -12.72
C LEU A 74 -6.42 3.61 -13.87
N SER A 75 -6.77 4.86 -14.08
CA SER A 75 -7.75 5.25 -15.12
C SER A 75 -7.28 4.80 -16.50
N GLY A 76 -8.16 4.12 -17.23
CA GLY A 76 -7.86 3.62 -18.58
C GLY A 76 -7.00 2.35 -18.61
N ARG A 77 -6.57 1.84 -17.46
CA ARG A 77 -5.80 0.58 -17.36
C ARG A 77 -6.77 -0.60 -17.20
N ASN A 78 -6.44 -1.70 -17.83
CA ASN A 78 -7.29 -2.91 -17.84
C ASN A 78 -6.91 -3.87 -16.71
N VAL A 79 -6.99 -3.38 -15.47
CA VAL A 79 -6.68 -4.16 -14.27
C VAL A 79 -7.80 -3.95 -13.24
N ALA A 80 -8.32 -5.05 -12.70
CA ALA A 80 -9.29 -4.99 -11.60
C ALA A 80 -8.56 -4.59 -10.32
N TYR A 81 -9.15 -3.70 -9.53
CA TYR A 81 -8.55 -3.27 -8.27
C TYR A 81 -9.60 -2.98 -7.20
N GLU A 82 -9.16 -3.06 -5.98
CA GLU A 82 -9.89 -2.68 -4.78
C GLU A 82 -8.98 -1.80 -3.91
N THR A 83 -9.53 -0.81 -3.23
CA THR A 83 -8.79 0.05 -2.30
C THR A 83 -9.21 -0.23 -0.87
N LEU A 84 -8.25 -0.18 0.05
CA LEU A 84 -8.47 -0.44 1.46
C LEU A 84 -7.73 0.61 2.29
N LEU A 85 -8.48 1.30 3.15
CA LEU A 85 -7.94 2.31 4.06
C LEU A 85 -8.00 1.78 5.49
N ILE A 86 -6.87 1.71 6.16
CA ILE A 86 -6.74 1.11 7.49
C ILE A 86 -5.99 2.06 8.42
N ALA A 87 -6.33 2.03 9.70
CA ALA A 87 -5.55 2.67 10.76
C ALA A 87 -4.82 1.60 11.56
N GLY A 88 -3.57 1.85 11.92
CA GLY A 88 -2.78 0.95 12.75
C GLY A 88 -1.29 0.98 12.42
N ASP A 89 -0.59 -0.06 12.85
CA ASP A 89 0.82 -0.23 12.54
C ASP A 89 0.99 -0.70 11.09
N PRO A 90 1.70 0.07 10.25
CA PRO A 90 1.79 -0.25 8.82
C PRO A 90 2.34 -1.65 8.53
N VAL A 91 3.41 -2.06 9.20
CA VAL A 91 4.03 -3.38 8.96
C VAL A 91 3.04 -4.49 9.31
N HIS A 92 2.46 -4.42 10.50
CA HIS A 92 1.51 -5.42 10.98
C HIS A 92 0.28 -5.52 10.07
N GLU A 93 -0.32 -4.38 9.72
CA GLU A 93 -1.55 -4.35 8.93
C GLU A 93 -1.33 -4.79 7.47
N ILE A 94 -0.24 -4.38 6.85
CA ILE A 94 0.10 -4.82 5.48
C ILE A 94 0.27 -6.35 5.44
N CYS A 95 1.04 -6.90 6.37
CA CYS A 95 1.27 -8.35 6.42
C CYS A 95 -0.01 -9.13 6.75
N ARG A 96 -0.84 -8.61 7.66
CA ARG A 96 -2.13 -9.20 8.02
C ARG A 96 -3.08 -9.25 6.82
N VAL A 97 -3.25 -8.13 6.14
CA VAL A 97 -4.14 -8.04 4.97
C VAL A 97 -3.67 -8.94 3.84
N ALA A 98 -2.36 -8.97 3.57
CA ALA A 98 -1.81 -9.85 2.54
C ALA A 98 -2.15 -11.31 2.80
N ARG A 99 -2.04 -11.76 4.05
CA ARG A 99 -2.39 -13.11 4.46
C ARG A 99 -3.89 -13.38 4.37
N GLU A 100 -4.71 -12.50 4.96
CA GLU A 100 -6.16 -12.69 5.03
C GLU A 100 -6.85 -12.61 3.66
N ARG A 101 -6.29 -11.84 2.75
CA ARG A 101 -6.83 -11.67 1.39
C ARG A 101 -6.15 -12.55 0.35
N ASP A 102 -5.32 -13.49 0.76
CA ASP A 102 -4.58 -14.40 -0.12
C ASP A 102 -3.81 -13.68 -1.23
N CYS A 103 -3.10 -12.63 -0.87
CA CYS A 103 -2.23 -11.93 -1.81
C CYS A 103 -0.96 -12.77 -2.05
N GLY A 104 -0.64 -13.01 -3.31
CA GLY A 104 0.53 -13.81 -3.68
C GLY A 104 1.82 -12.99 -3.74
N MET A 105 1.72 -11.66 -3.64
CA MET A 105 2.86 -10.75 -3.65
C MET A 105 2.48 -9.43 -3.00
N ILE A 106 3.44 -8.80 -2.34
CA ILE A 106 3.35 -7.40 -1.90
C ILE A 106 4.31 -6.57 -2.77
N VAL A 107 3.84 -5.45 -3.29
CA VAL A 107 4.67 -4.47 -4.01
C VAL A 107 4.62 -3.15 -3.25
N MET A 108 5.77 -2.58 -2.98
CA MET A 108 5.87 -1.34 -2.22
C MET A 108 7.15 -0.56 -2.58
N GLY A 109 7.14 0.74 -2.31
CA GLY A 109 8.36 1.55 -2.45
C GLY A 109 9.39 1.21 -1.38
N THR A 110 10.66 1.41 -1.69
CA THR A 110 11.76 1.20 -0.73
C THR A 110 11.80 2.27 0.35
N GLY A 111 11.33 3.50 0.03
CA GLY A 111 11.20 4.59 0.98
C GLY A 111 9.78 5.12 0.98
N GLY A 112 9.40 5.82 2.03
CA GLY A 112 8.14 6.54 2.10
C GLY A 112 8.38 8.03 2.26
N LYS A 113 7.36 8.74 2.71
CA LYS A 113 7.47 10.16 3.08
C LYS A 113 8.49 10.33 4.19
N GLY A 114 9.39 11.29 4.04
CA GLY A 114 10.40 11.60 5.04
C GLY A 114 11.64 10.73 5.02
N VAL A 115 11.76 9.79 4.07
CA VAL A 115 12.98 9.00 3.89
C VAL A 115 14.01 9.85 3.13
N LEU A 116 15.20 9.98 3.70
CA LEU A 116 16.31 10.66 3.05
C LEU A 116 16.83 9.85 1.87
N GLU A 117 17.29 10.52 0.81
CA GLU A 117 17.81 9.87 -0.39
C GLU A 117 18.95 8.88 -0.11
N GLU A 118 19.66 9.08 0.99
CA GLU A 118 20.77 8.23 1.43
C GLU A 118 20.31 6.91 2.06
N ILE A 119 19.02 6.80 2.42
CA ILE A 119 18.46 5.58 3.02
C ILE A 119 17.90 4.71 1.90
N ILE A 120 18.52 3.56 1.71
CA ILE A 120 18.17 2.62 0.65
C ILE A 120 16.80 1.96 0.93
N MET A 121 16.43 1.82 2.20
CA MET A 121 15.19 1.13 2.59
C MET A 121 14.56 1.80 3.81
N GLY A 122 13.26 2.10 3.73
CA GLY A 122 12.51 2.66 4.85
C GLY A 122 12.14 1.62 5.89
N SER A 123 11.70 2.09 7.07
CA SER A 123 11.32 1.22 8.19
C SER A 123 10.15 0.29 7.86
N VAL A 124 9.15 0.78 7.12
CA VAL A 124 7.98 -0.03 6.75
C VAL A 124 8.38 -1.11 5.74
N SER A 125 9.10 -0.76 4.68
CA SER A 125 9.54 -1.73 3.68
C SER A 125 10.45 -2.79 4.26
N HIS A 126 11.37 -2.40 5.15
CA HIS A 126 12.23 -3.34 5.87
C HIS A 126 11.42 -4.29 6.76
N GLY A 127 10.46 -3.76 7.52
CA GLY A 127 9.62 -4.57 8.38
C GLY A 127 8.73 -5.54 7.61
N VAL A 128 8.17 -5.11 6.49
CA VAL A 128 7.35 -5.97 5.62
C VAL A 128 8.20 -7.10 5.02
N LEU A 129 9.40 -6.79 4.52
CA LEU A 129 10.33 -7.80 4.01
C LEU A 129 10.64 -8.87 5.07
N LYS A 130 10.80 -8.45 6.31
CA LYS A 130 11.13 -9.35 7.42
C LYS A 130 9.96 -10.24 7.84
N HIS A 131 8.72 -9.72 7.81
CA HIS A 131 7.56 -10.38 8.41
C HIS A 131 6.55 -10.94 7.41
N ALA A 132 6.60 -10.55 6.14
CA ALA A 132 5.67 -11.05 5.14
C ALA A 132 5.85 -12.55 4.87
N GLU A 133 4.74 -13.24 4.67
CA GLU A 133 4.75 -14.68 4.34
C GLU A 133 4.78 -14.93 2.83
N CYS A 134 4.59 -13.89 2.03
CA CYS A 134 4.64 -13.95 0.56
C CYS A 134 5.83 -13.15 0.01
N PRO A 135 6.18 -13.33 -1.26
CA PRO A 135 7.20 -12.50 -1.92
C PRO A 135 6.89 -11.01 -1.82
N VAL A 136 7.94 -10.23 -1.65
CA VAL A 136 7.85 -8.76 -1.57
C VAL A 136 8.75 -8.16 -2.64
N LEU A 137 8.17 -7.36 -3.50
CA LEU A 137 8.88 -6.58 -4.50
C LEU A 137 8.99 -5.14 -4.00
N THR A 138 10.21 -4.67 -3.82
CA THR A 138 10.46 -3.27 -3.46
C THR A 138 10.91 -2.47 -4.67
N VAL A 139 10.40 -1.25 -4.81
CA VAL A 139 10.66 -0.38 -5.97
C VAL A 139 11.31 0.91 -5.48
N LYS A 140 12.43 1.27 -6.11
CA LYS A 140 13.15 2.51 -5.83
C LYS A 140 12.50 3.73 -6.47
#